data_8040e7d6ea85d82292d3ca82abc366c1
#
_entry.id   8040e7d6ea85d82292d3ca82abc366c1
#
_cell.length_a   1.000
_cell.length_b   1.000
_cell.length_c   1.000
_cell.angle_alpha   90.00
_cell.angle_beta   90.00
_cell.angle_gamma   90.00
#
_symmetry.space_group_name_H-M   'P 1'
#
loop_
_entity.id
_entity.type
_entity.pdbx_description
1 polymer ?
#
loop_
_entity_poly.entity_id
_entity_poly.type
_entity_poly.pdbx_seq_one_letter_code
_entity_poly.pdbx_strand_id
1 'polypeptide(L)' 'HLEGLINEFLGELQERDRNIFLQRYWFATPIKEISKKYAMNLNTVKASLFRSRNKLKALLEKEGVLL' A
#
# COMPACT_ATOMS: atom_id res chain seq x y z
N HIS A 1 -13.50 12.90 4.74
CA HIS A 1 -12.21 13.18 5.35
C HIS A 1 -11.25 11.99 5.25
N LEU A 2 -11.70 10.81 5.67
CA LEU A 2 -10.86 9.62 5.58
C LEU A 2 -10.54 9.28 4.12
N GLU A 3 -11.52 9.43 3.24
CA GLU A 3 -11.32 9.21 1.82
C GLU A 3 -10.26 10.14 1.24
N GLY A 4 -10.26 11.40 1.68
CA GLY A 4 -9.23 12.35 1.25
C GLY A 4 -7.85 11.97 1.72
N LEU A 5 -7.74 11.44 2.94
CA LEU A 5 -6.46 10.98 3.48
C LEU A 5 -5.93 9.77 2.72
N ILE A 6 -6.81 8.84 2.35
CA ILE A 6 -6.41 7.67 1.58
C ILE A 6 -5.93 8.10 0.19
N ASN A 7 -6.64 9.04 -0.44
CA ASN A 7 -6.22 9.55 -1.74
C ASN A 7 -4.86 10.25 -1.67
N GLU A 8 -4.64 11.02 -0.61
CA GLU A 8 -3.36 11.68 -0.40
C GLU A 8 -2.25 10.64 -0.23
N PHE A 9 -2.50 9.62 0.58
CA PHE A 9 -1.55 8.53 0.79
C PHE A 9 -1.18 7.84 -0.52
N LEU A 10 -2.18 7.47 -1.31
CA LEU A 10 -1.94 6.79 -2.57
C LEU A 10 -1.13 7.67 -3.54
N GLY A 11 -1.40 8.97 -3.53
CA GLY A 11 -0.68 9.91 -4.38
C GLY A 11 0.79 10.06 -4.00
N GLU A 12 1.14 9.78 -2.74
CA GLU A 12 2.53 9.87 -2.27
C GLU A 12 3.35 8.62 -2.58
N LEU A 13 2.69 7.54 -2.95
CA LEU A 13 3.39 6.30 -3.30
C LEU A 13 3.89 6.35 -4.73
N GLN A 14 5.04 5.72 -4.96
CA GLN A 14 5.49 5.50 -6.33
C GLN A 14 4.52 4.55 -7.02
N GLU A 15 4.44 4.64 -8.34
CA GLU A 15 3.47 3.87 -9.10
C GLU A 15 3.50 2.37 -8.79
N ARG A 16 4.70 1.79 -8.69
CA ARG A 16 4.84 0.37 -8.40
C ARG A 16 4.23 0.01 -7.05
N ASP A 17 4.58 0.77 -6.01
CA ASP A 17 4.09 0.49 -4.65
C ASP A 17 2.59 0.73 -4.56
N ARG A 18 2.09 1.75 -5.26
CA ARG A 18 0.65 2.02 -5.31
C ARG A 18 -0.10 0.86 -5.92
N ASN A 19 0.40 0.34 -7.04
CA ASN A 19 -0.26 -0.78 -7.71
C ASN A 19 -0.27 -2.03 -6.84
N ILE A 20 0.85 -2.31 -6.16
CA ILE A 20 0.93 -3.46 -5.26
C ILE A 20 -0.04 -3.30 -4.09
N PHE A 21 -0.10 -2.10 -3.51
CA PHE A 21 -1.00 -1.82 -2.40
C PHE A 21 -2.46 -2.02 -2.81
N LEU A 22 -2.85 -1.48 -3.97
CA LEU A 22 -4.22 -1.61 -4.45
C LEU A 22 -4.57 -3.06 -4.76
N GLN A 23 -3.65 -3.82 -5.35
CA GLN A 23 -3.89 -5.24 -5.60
C GLN A 23 -4.17 -5.98 -4.31
N ARG A 24 -3.41 -5.70 -3.27
CA ARG A 24 -3.55 -6.44 -2.01
C ARG A 24 -4.78 -6.03 -1.21
N TYR A 25 -5.03 -4.72 -1.10
CA TYR A 25 -6.04 -4.22 -0.16
C TYR A 25 -7.35 -3.83 -0.82
N TRP A 26 -7.36 -3.52 -2.09
CA TRP A 26 -8.60 -3.18 -2.79
C TRP A 26 -9.15 -4.40 -3.52
N PHE A 27 -8.29 -5.13 -4.20
CA PHE A 27 -8.71 -6.29 -5.00
C PHE A 27 -8.54 -7.61 -4.27
N ALA A 28 -7.99 -7.59 -3.07
CA ALA A 28 -7.76 -8.79 -2.25
C ALA A 28 -6.93 -9.86 -2.97
N THR A 29 -6.00 -9.43 -3.82
CA THR A 29 -5.15 -10.35 -4.56
C THR A 29 -4.13 -10.98 -3.63
N PRO A 30 -3.96 -12.32 -3.64
CA PRO A 30 -2.94 -12.97 -2.82
C PRO A 30 -1.54 -12.47 -3.19
N ILE A 31 -0.67 -12.37 -2.18
CA ILE A 31 0.69 -11.85 -2.37
C ILE A 31 1.44 -12.63 -3.45
N LYS A 32 1.27 -13.94 -3.46
CA LYS A 32 1.91 -14.81 -4.45
C LYS A 32 1.51 -14.43 -5.89
N GLU A 33 0.25 -14.09 -6.08
CA GLU A 33 -0.24 -13.71 -7.40
C GLU A 33 0.23 -12.31 -7.79
N ILE A 34 0.37 -11.42 -6.82
CA ILE A 34 0.95 -10.10 -7.08
C ILE A 34 2.38 -10.25 -7.57
N SER A 35 3.13 -11.13 -6.92
CA SER A 35 4.51 -11.46 -7.31
C SER A 35 4.57 -11.91 -8.76
N LYS A 36 3.68 -12.80 -9.15
CA LYS A 36 3.63 -13.30 -10.53
C LYS A 36 3.21 -12.21 -11.51
N LYS A 37 2.19 -11.44 -11.14
CA LYS A 37 1.63 -10.42 -12.02
C LYS A 37 2.68 -9.37 -12.42
N TYR A 38 3.51 -8.98 -11.47
CA TYR A 38 4.50 -7.95 -11.71
C TYR A 38 5.92 -8.51 -11.89
N ALA A 39 6.05 -9.83 -12.01
CA ALA A 39 7.35 -10.51 -12.19
C ALA A 39 8.34 -10.06 -11.11
N MET A 40 7.91 -10.06 -9.85
CA MET A 40 8.70 -9.62 -8.72
C MET A 40 8.95 -10.76 -7.76
N ASN A 41 10.04 -10.65 -7.01
CA ASN A 41 10.32 -11.57 -5.93
C ASN A 41 9.27 -11.40 -4.84
N LEU A 42 8.85 -12.50 -4.22
CA LEU A 42 7.85 -12.48 -3.17
C LEU A 42 8.24 -11.56 -2.01
N ASN A 43 9.52 -11.58 -1.64
CA ASN A 43 10.00 -10.72 -0.56
C ASN A 43 9.95 -9.25 -0.94
N THR A 44 10.14 -8.94 -2.22
CA THR A 44 10.03 -7.56 -2.70
C THR A 44 8.59 -7.06 -2.58
N VAL A 45 7.61 -7.91 -2.88
CA VAL A 45 6.20 -7.55 -2.70
C VAL A 45 5.90 -7.29 -1.22
N LYS A 46 6.37 -8.19 -0.35
CA LYS A 46 6.15 -8.03 1.10
C LYS A 46 6.80 -6.75 1.63
N ALA A 47 8.01 -6.44 1.17
CA ALA A 47 8.70 -5.23 1.60
C ALA A 47 7.96 -3.98 1.12
N SER A 48 7.44 -3.99 -0.10
CA SER A 48 6.65 -2.89 -0.62
C SER A 48 5.43 -2.63 0.26
N LEU A 49 4.70 -3.70 0.58
CA LEU A 49 3.50 -3.59 1.42
C LEU A 49 3.84 -3.10 2.82
N PHE A 50 4.94 -3.58 3.38
CA PHE A 50 5.38 -3.15 4.71
C PHE A 50 5.65 -1.65 4.72
N ARG A 51 6.40 -1.15 3.73
CA ARG A 51 6.71 0.28 3.64
C ARG A 51 5.45 1.11 3.44
N SER A 52 4.56 0.65 2.57
CA SER A 52 3.32 1.37 2.29
C SER A 52 2.42 1.43 3.52
N ARG A 53 2.29 0.33 4.26
CA ARG A 53 1.50 0.31 5.49
C ARG A 53 2.07 1.27 6.52
N ASN A 54 3.40 1.33 6.65
CA ASN A 54 4.02 2.24 7.59
C ASN A 54 3.80 3.70 7.21
N LYS A 55 3.81 4.01 5.92
CA LYS A 55 3.50 5.37 5.47
C LYS A 55 2.06 5.75 5.77
N LEU A 56 1.14 4.82 5.56
CA LEU A 56 -0.27 5.07 5.86
C LEU A 56 -0.47 5.27 7.36
N LYS A 57 0.15 4.43 8.17
CA LYS A 57 0.07 4.54 9.61
C LYS A 57 0.57 5.90 10.08
N ALA A 58 1.71 6.34 9.56
CA ALA A 58 2.28 7.63 9.92
C ALA A 58 1.35 8.78 9.54
N LEU A 59 0.75 8.70 8.36
CA LEU A 59 -0.19 9.73 7.94
C LEU A 59 -1.42 9.78 8.84
N LEU A 60 -1.99 8.62 9.16
CA LEU A 60 -3.16 8.56 10.02
C LEU A 60 -2.86 9.07 11.43
N GLU A 61 -1.69 8.74 11.96
CA GLU A 61 -1.28 9.23 13.27
C GLU A 61 -1.10 10.75 13.26
N LYS A 62 -0.49 11.27 12.21
CA LYS A 62 -0.29 12.71 12.05
C LYS A 62 -1.62 13.45 12.02
N GLU A 63 -2.63 12.86 11.41
CA GLU A 63 -3.95 13.48 11.29
C GLU A 63 -4.86 13.16 12.47
N GLY A 64 -4.37 12.40 13.43
CA GLY A 64 -5.15 12.08 14.63
C GLY A 64 -6.27 11.07 14.39
N VAL A 65 -6.20 10.32 13.31
CA VAL A 65 -7.23 9.34 12.95
C VAL A 65 -6.98 7.99 13.60
N LEU A 66 -5.72 7.62 13.73
CA LEU A 66 -5.34 6.34 14.30
C LEU A 66 -5.26 6.43 15.81
N LEU A 67 -5.92 5.51 16.47
CA LEU A 67 -5.96 5.44 17.93
C LEU A 67 -4.98 4.40 18.47
#